data_7270920198e5bc756d5ee182dae7ed37
#
_entry.id   7270920198e5bc756d5ee182dae7ed37
#
_cell.length_a   1.000
_cell.length_b   1.000
_cell.length_c   1.000
_cell.angle_alpha   90.00
_cell.angle_beta   90.00
_cell.angle_gamma   90.00
#
_symmetry.space_group_name_H-M   'P 1'
#
loop_
_entity.id
_entity.type
_entity.pdbx_description
1 polymer ?
#
loop_
_entity_poly.entity_id
_entity_poly.type
_entity_poly.pdbx_seq_one_letter_code
_entity_poly.pdbx_strand_id
1 'polypeptide(L)'
;SEQISTAGMEASGTGNMKFALNGALTIGTLDGANVEISEKVGLDNILIFGLTVEEVAQRRAKGRSPRTNIAASPALRDVLDAVGSGVFSPDDRSRYQSTVDGLVNTDWFMLTDDFASYALAQRKADAIWRQPADWARKAILNTAHMGWFSSDRTIREYAADIWKVPTRPIN
;
A
#
# COMPACT_ATOMS: atom_id res chain seq x y z
N SER A 1 5.82 1.31 -7.15
CA SER A 1 4.58 0.51 -7.12
C SER A 1 3.66 1.00 -6.03
N GLU A 2 2.37 0.84 -6.22
CA GLU A 2 1.37 1.16 -5.22
C GLU A 2 0.70 -0.13 -4.75
N GLN A 3 0.75 -0.39 -3.43
CA GLN A 3 0.23 -1.59 -2.79
C GLN A 3 -0.71 -1.15 -1.67
N ILE A 4 -1.93 -0.83 -2.07
CA ILE A 4 -2.93 -0.17 -1.23
C ILE A 4 -3.95 -1.21 -0.78
N SER A 5 -4.01 -1.44 0.53
CA SER A 5 -5.06 -2.21 1.19
C SER A 5 -5.47 -1.51 2.48
N THR A 6 -6.66 -1.77 2.97
CA THR A 6 -6.99 -1.40 4.35
C THR A 6 -6.18 -2.31 5.27
N ALA A 7 -5.43 -1.76 6.23
CA ALA A 7 -4.58 -2.56 7.10
C ALA A 7 -5.34 -3.70 7.80
N GLY A 8 -4.80 -4.91 7.72
CA GLY A 8 -5.41 -6.15 8.20
C GLY A 8 -6.31 -6.87 7.20
N MET A 9 -6.38 -6.42 5.95
CA MET A 9 -7.21 -7.04 4.91
C MET A 9 -6.41 -7.75 3.81
N GLU A 10 -5.11 -7.51 3.71
CA GLU A 10 -4.21 -8.20 2.78
C GLU A 10 -3.38 -9.25 3.52
N ALA A 11 -3.48 -10.51 3.13
CA ALA A 11 -2.78 -11.59 3.80
C ALA A 11 -1.27 -11.59 3.50
N SER A 12 -0.87 -11.27 2.29
CA SER A 12 0.54 -11.25 1.86
C SER A 12 0.75 -10.29 0.70
N GLY A 13 0.29 -10.62 -0.50
CA GLY A 13 0.64 -9.92 -1.74
C GLY A 13 2.01 -10.34 -2.28
N THR A 14 2.12 -10.43 -3.59
CA THR A 14 3.39 -10.74 -4.27
C THR A 14 3.80 -9.68 -5.28
N GLY A 15 2.88 -8.77 -5.61
CA GLY A 15 3.13 -7.68 -6.56
C GLY A 15 4.24 -6.75 -6.07
N ASN A 16 4.17 -6.32 -4.81
CA ASN A 16 5.17 -5.46 -4.16
C ASN A 16 6.58 -6.08 -4.19
N MET A 17 6.72 -7.38 -3.87
CA MET A 17 8.00 -8.08 -3.92
C MET A 17 8.59 -8.09 -5.34
N LYS A 18 7.75 -8.40 -6.35
CA LYS A 18 8.16 -8.46 -7.76
C LYS A 18 8.55 -7.07 -8.29
N PHE A 19 7.80 -6.04 -7.95
CA PHE A 19 8.11 -4.67 -8.32
C PHE A 19 9.38 -4.18 -7.63
N ALA A 20 9.56 -4.45 -6.34
CA ALA A 20 10.77 -4.08 -5.62
C ALA A 20 12.01 -4.81 -6.16
N LEU A 21 11.89 -6.10 -6.53
CA LEU A 21 12.95 -6.85 -7.21
C LEU A 21 13.36 -6.20 -8.54
N ASN A 22 12.44 -5.50 -9.19
CA ASN A 22 12.68 -4.75 -10.43
C ASN A 22 12.98 -3.26 -10.19
N GLY A 23 13.34 -2.88 -8.97
CA GLY A 23 13.80 -1.52 -8.63
C GLY A 23 12.70 -0.51 -8.36
N ALA A 24 11.45 -0.91 -8.27
CA ALA A 24 10.37 0.00 -7.90
C ALA A 24 10.36 0.26 -6.39
N LEU A 25 10.23 1.53 -6.00
CA LEU A 25 9.87 1.89 -4.63
C LEU A 25 8.37 1.63 -4.41
N THR A 26 8.03 1.18 -3.22
CA THR A 26 6.64 0.90 -2.86
C THR A 26 6.05 2.05 -2.05
N ILE A 27 4.88 2.53 -2.48
CA ILE A 27 3.94 3.30 -1.68
C ILE A 27 2.88 2.31 -1.22
N GLY A 28 2.68 2.15 0.08
CA GLY A 28 1.73 1.15 0.57
C GLY A 28 1.33 1.36 2.02
N THR A 29 0.29 0.65 2.42
CA THR A 29 -0.12 0.54 3.81
C THR A 29 0.75 -0.48 4.55
N LEU A 30 0.80 -0.40 5.87
CA LEU A 30 1.53 -1.37 6.71
C LEU A 30 0.69 -2.64 6.85
N ASP A 31 0.61 -3.41 5.77
CA ASP A 31 -0.24 -4.58 5.63
C ASP A 31 0.40 -5.60 4.68
N GLY A 32 0.04 -6.88 4.81
CA GLY A 32 0.58 -7.95 4.00
C GLY A 32 2.11 -7.96 3.98
N ALA A 33 2.70 -8.22 2.83
CA ALA A 33 4.15 -8.26 2.67
C ALA A 33 4.85 -6.91 2.88
N ASN A 34 4.14 -5.77 2.87
CA ASN A 34 4.77 -4.48 3.16
C ASN A 34 5.33 -4.41 4.58
N VAL A 35 4.76 -5.16 5.53
CA VAL A 35 5.27 -5.27 6.91
C VAL A 35 6.70 -5.81 6.87
N GLU A 36 6.89 -7.00 6.29
CA GLU A 36 8.20 -7.63 6.21
C GLU A 36 9.17 -6.87 5.29
N ILE A 37 8.69 -6.32 4.19
CA ILE A 37 9.50 -5.47 3.31
C ILE A 37 10.05 -4.29 4.10
N SER A 38 9.20 -3.59 4.87
CA SER A 38 9.63 -2.43 5.66
C SER A 38 10.69 -2.78 6.70
N GLU A 39 10.59 -3.96 7.32
CA GLU A 39 11.60 -4.48 8.25
C GLU A 39 12.94 -4.75 7.56
N LYS A 40 12.91 -5.27 6.33
CA LYS A 40 14.13 -5.66 5.61
C LYS A 40 14.83 -4.48 4.94
N VAL A 41 14.07 -3.56 4.34
CA VAL A 41 14.64 -2.41 3.65
C VAL A 41 14.83 -1.17 4.55
N GLY A 42 14.13 -1.14 5.68
CA GLY A 42 14.04 0.03 6.58
C GLY A 42 13.00 1.05 6.10
N LEU A 43 12.34 1.71 7.07
CA LEU A 43 11.24 2.66 6.82
C LEU A 43 11.63 3.86 5.93
N ASP A 44 12.91 4.19 5.86
CA ASP A 44 13.40 5.26 4.98
C ASP A 44 13.39 4.87 3.49
N ASN A 45 13.27 3.58 3.17
CA ASN A 45 13.37 3.06 1.81
C ASN A 45 12.05 2.52 1.26
N ILE A 46 10.96 2.72 1.98
CA ILE A 46 9.58 2.41 1.58
C ILE A 46 8.69 3.58 2.01
N LEU A 47 7.61 3.83 1.30
CA LEU A 47 6.69 4.95 1.58
C LEU A 47 5.42 4.40 2.20
N ILE A 48 5.40 4.27 3.52
CA ILE A 48 4.23 3.78 4.25
C ILE A 48 3.26 4.93 4.53
N PHE A 49 1.97 4.64 4.39
CA PHE A 49 0.87 5.54 4.72
C PHE A 49 -0.32 4.76 5.33
N GLY A 50 -1.35 5.48 5.72
CA GLY A 50 -2.62 4.92 6.17
C GLY A 50 -2.63 4.51 7.65
N LEU A 51 -3.78 4.01 8.06
CA LEU A 51 -4.03 3.50 9.40
C LEU A 51 -3.29 2.19 9.64
N THR A 52 -2.95 1.93 10.90
CA THR A 52 -2.52 0.60 11.34
C THR A 52 -3.71 -0.34 11.57
N VAL A 53 -3.46 -1.64 11.74
CA VAL A 53 -4.50 -2.64 12.02
C VAL A 53 -5.29 -2.27 13.28
N GLU A 54 -4.60 -1.80 14.32
CA GLU A 54 -5.20 -1.39 15.59
C GLU A 54 -6.08 -0.15 15.41
N GLU A 55 -5.61 0.83 14.65
CA GLU A 55 -6.38 2.05 14.35
C GLU A 55 -7.63 1.73 13.51
N VAL A 56 -7.52 0.85 12.53
CA VAL A 56 -8.67 0.34 11.76
C VAL A 56 -9.70 -0.30 12.68
N ALA A 57 -9.28 -1.19 13.60
CA ALA A 57 -10.17 -1.82 14.56
C ALA A 57 -10.86 -0.78 15.48
N GLN A 58 -10.10 0.18 15.99
CA GLN A 58 -10.63 1.25 16.85
C GLN A 58 -11.63 2.13 16.10
N ARG A 59 -11.32 2.50 14.85
CA ARG A 59 -12.23 3.31 13.99
C ARG A 59 -13.54 2.59 13.72
N ARG A 60 -13.47 1.28 13.42
CA ARG A 60 -14.68 0.45 13.22
C ARG A 60 -15.53 0.38 14.49
N ALA A 61 -14.91 0.18 15.66
CA ALA A 61 -15.60 0.06 16.92
C ALA A 61 -16.29 1.37 17.38
N LYS A 62 -15.65 2.52 17.12
CA LYS A 62 -16.20 3.84 17.52
C LYS A 62 -17.29 4.37 16.58
N GLY A 63 -17.53 3.72 15.47
CA GLY A 63 -18.34 4.26 14.38
C GLY A 63 -17.56 5.31 13.57
N ARG A 64 -17.90 5.42 12.31
CA ARG A 64 -17.20 6.30 11.34
C ARG A 64 -18.21 7.15 10.58
N SER A 65 -17.76 8.33 10.21
CA SER A 65 -18.47 9.17 9.26
C SER A 65 -17.51 9.62 8.15
N PRO A 66 -17.54 8.97 6.98
CA PRO A 66 -16.76 9.41 5.82
C PRO A 66 -17.00 10.87 5.48
N ARG A 67 -18.23 11.34 5.68
CA ARG A 67 -18.62 12.74 5.45
C ARG A 67 -17.83 13.72 6.30
N THR A 68 -17.45 13.34 7.53
CA THR A 68 -16.63 14.19 8.40
C THR A 68 -15.22 14.34 7.80
N ASN A 69 -14.61 13.25 7.32
CA ASN A 69 -13.30 13.29 6.68
C ASN A 69 -13.33 14.11 5.39
N ILE A 70 -14.36 13.93 4.57
CA ILE A 70 -14.57 14.69 3.32
C ILE A 70 -14.72 16.17 3.62
N ALA A 71 -15.52 16.53 4.62
CA ALA A 71 -15.71 17.94 5.01
C ALA A 71 -14.41 18.59 5.51
N ALA A 72 -13.57 17.83 6.20
CA ALA A 72 -12.30 18.31 6.72
C ALA A 72 -11.18 18.42 5.66
N SER A 73 -11.35 17.79 4.49
CA SER A 73 -10.32 17.75 3.42
C SER A 73 -10.84 18.35 2.12
N PRO A 74 -10.53 19.64 1.81
CA PRO A 74 -10.90 20.24 0.53
C PRO A 74 -10.41 19.44 -0.67
N ALA A 75 -9.17 18.94 -0.64
CA ALA A 75 -8.60 18.16 -1.72
C ALA A 75 -9.37 16.84 -1.97
N LEU A 76 -9.79 16.14 -0.90
CA LEU A 76 -10.60 14.93 -1.05
C LEU A 76 -11.98 15.26 -1.64
N ARG A 77 -12.60 16.34 -1.20
CA ARG A 77 -13.88 16.80 -1.75
C ARG A 77 -13.74 17.12 -3.23
N ASP A 78 -12.72 17.89 -3.63
CA ASP A 78 -12.48 18.25 -5.03
C ASP A 78 -12.30 17.00 -5.92
N VAL A 79 -11.60 15.96 -5.41
CA VAL A 79 -11.45 14.67 -6.13
C VAL A 79 -12.81 13.98 -6.27
N LEU A 80 -13.60 13.88 -5.20
CA LEU A 80 -14.92 13.22 -5.26
C LEU A 80 -15.89 13.99 -6.17
N ASP A 81 -15.88 15.31 -6.11
CA ASP A 81 -16.68 16.17 -6.99
C ASP A 81 -16.25 15.98 -8.46
N ALA A 82 -14.97 15.94 -8.76
CA ALA A 82 -14.47 15.68 -10.11
C ALA A 82 -14.92 14.31 -10.62
N VAL A 83 -14.79 13.26 -9.82
CA VAL A 83 -15.21 11.90 -10.21
C VAL A 83 -16.74 11.85 -10.39
N GLY A 84 -17.50 12.43 -9.48
CA GLY A 84 -18.98 12.44 -9.53
C GLY A 84 -19.56 13.33 -10.61
N SER A 85 -18.83 14.35 -11.09
CA SER A 85 -19.30 15.28 -12.14
C SER A 85 -19.36 14.64 -13.54
N GLY A 86 -18.73 13.47 -13.71
CA GLY A 86 -18.63 12.80 -15.02
C GLY A 86 -17.56 13.40 -15.94
N VAL A 87 -16.63 14.23 -15.43
CA VAL A 87 -15.54 14.79 -16.23
C VAL A 87 -14.62 13.71 -16.82
N PHE A 88 -14.49 12.57 -16.12
CA PHE A 88 -13.71 11.40 -16.57
C PHE A 88 -14.51 10.41 -17.41
N SER A 89 -15.82 10.64 -17.59
CA SER A 89 -16.72 9.80 -18.39
C SER A 89 -17.79 10.64 -19.08
N PRO A 90 -17.43 11.50 -20.05
CA PRO A 90 -18.35 12.41 -20.67
C PRO A 90 -19.45 11.72 -21.50
N ASP A 91 -19.24 10.50 -21.92
CA ASP A 91 -20.19 9.61 -22.59
C ASP A 91 -21.25 9.03 -21.64
N ASP A 92 -20.92 8.87 -20.35
CA ASP A 92 -21.85 8.44 -19.30
C ASP A 92 -21.46 9.11 -17.98
N ARG A 93 -22.08 10.23 -17.67
CA ARG A 93 -21.78 11.02 -16.48
C ARG A 93 -22.11 10.31 -15.17
N SER A 94 -22.94 9.29 -15.20
CA SER A 94 -23.34 8.52 -14.02
C SER A 94 -22.41 7.34 -13.71
N ARG A 95 -21.45 7.03 -14.60
CA ARG A 95 -20.59 5.84 -14.53
C ARG A 95 -19.96 5.60 -13.17
N TYR A 96 -19.47 6.63 -12.52
CA TYR A 96 -18.78 6.54 -11.23
C TYR A 96 -19.64 6.96 -10.04
N GLN A 97 -20.92 7.26 -10.24
CA GLN A 97 -21.77 7.75 -9.16
C GLN A 97 -21.89 6.76 -8.01
N SER A 98 -22.07 5.47 -8.31
CA SER A 98 -22.15 4.43 -7.27
C SER A 98 -20.86 4.31 -6.44
N THR A 99 -19.70 4.55 -7.05
CA THR A 99 -18.41 4.56 -6.34
C THR A 99 -18.33 5.76 -5.40
N VAL A 100 -18.70 6.94 -5.86
CA VAL A 100 -18.74 8.16 -5.03
C VAL A 100 -19.73 7.99 -3.88
N ASP A 101 -20.93 7.49 -4.16
CA ASP A 101 -21.96 7.23 -3.13
C ASP A 101 -21.47 6.21 -2.09
N GLY A 102 -20.76 5.16 -2.52
CA GLY A 102 -20.16 4.20 -1.64
C GLY A 102 -19.12 4.83 -0.70
N LEU A 103 -18.26 5.69 -1.24
CA LEU A 103 -17.23 6.39 -0.46
C LEU A 103 -17.85 7.41 0.52
N VAL A 104 -18.86 8.15 0.08
CA VAL A 104 -19.51 9.20 0.90
C VAL A 104 -20.33 8.61 2.04
N ASN A 105 -20.99 7.46 1.81
CA ASN A 105 -21.95 6.92 2.77
C ASN A 105 -21.41 5.76 3.62
N THR A 106 -20.52 4.93 3.08
CA THR A 106 -20.07 3.69 3.73
C THR A 106 -18.56 3.66 3.91
N ASP A 107 -17.80 3.92 2.83
CA ASP A 107 -16.34 3.86 2.78
C ASP A 107 -15.78 2.64 3.51
N TRP A 108 -16.21 1.46 3.10
CA TRP A 108 -15.85 0.20 3.75
C TRP A 108 -14.34 0.01 3.95
N PHE A 109 -13.56 0.48 2.99
CA PHE A 109 -12.11 0.35 2.97
C PHE A 109 -11.35 1.50 3.64
N MET A 110 -12.05 2.44 4.27
CA MET A 110 -11.47 3.59 4.99
C MET A 110 -10.57 4.51 4.12
N LEU A 111 -10.88 4.61 2.83
CA LEU A 111 -10.13 5.46 1.91
C LEU A 111 -10.13 6.92 2.33
N THR A 112 -11.25 7.41 2.89
CA THR A 112 -11.34 8.78 3.37
C THR A 112 -10.50 9.04 4.62
N ASP A 113 -10.25 8.01 5.44
CA ASP A 113 -9.36 8.11 6.59
C ASP A 113 -7.88 8.15 6.14
N ASP A 114 -7.52 7.38 5.11
CA ASP A 114 -6.14 7.23 4.63
C ASP A 114 -5.71 8.31 3.64
N PHE A 115 -6.66 9.04 3.03
CA PHE A 115 -6.39 9.97 1.93
C PHE A 115 -5.30 11.00 2.22
N ALA A 116 -5.32 11.63 3.40
CA ALA A 116 -4.36 12.68 3.72
C ALA A 116 -2.92 12.13 3.81
N SER A 117 -2.74 10.95 4.41
CA SER A 117 -1.43 10.28 4.52
C SER A 117 -0.97 9.74 3.18
N TYR A 118 -1.88 9.21 2.34
CA TYR A 118 -1.59 8.82 0.97
C TYR A 118 -1.10 10.01 0.13
N ALA A 119 -1.81 11.13 0.16
CA ALA A 119 -1.41 12.34 -0.54
C ALA A 119 -0.03 12.86 -0.08
N LEU A 120 0.30 12.68 1.21
CA LEU A 120 1.63 13.01 1.72
C LEU A 120 2.70 12.05 1.19
N ALA A 121 2.40 10.74 1.13
CA ALA A 121 3.30 9.73 0.58
C ALA A 121 3.61 10.00 -0.90
N GLN A 122 2.60 10.38 -1.69
CA GLN A 122 2.78 10.78 -3.10
C GLN A 122 3.74 11.99 -3.21
N ARG A 123 3.54 13.04 -2.41
CA ARG A 123 4.44 14.20 -2.41
C ARG A 123 5.89 13.83 -2.00
N LYS A 124 6.05 12.88 -1.08
CA LYS A 124 7.39 12.36 -0.73
C LYS A 124 8.02 11.60 -1.90
N ALA A 125 7.23 10.77 -2.61
CA ALA A 125 7.70 10.07 -3.81
C ALA A 125 8.17 11.07 -4.87
N ASP A 126 7.40 12.12 -5.15
CA ASP A 126 7.78 13.19 -6.08
C ASP A 126 9.07 13.90 -5.66
N ALA A 127 9.23 14.17 -4.37
CA ALA A 127 10.44 14.83 -3.86
C ALA A 127 11.69 13.94 -4.02
N ILE A 128 11.57 12.64 -3.75
CA ILE A 128 12.65 11.66 -3.91
C ILE A 128 12.97 11.46 -5.40
N TRP A 129 11.94 11.41 -6.26
CA TRP A 129 12.11 11.26 -7.71
C TRP A 129 12.96 12.37 -8.32
N ARG A 130 12.89 13.59 -7.77
CA ARG A 130 13.71 14.74 -8.20
C ARG A 130 15.17 14.66 -7.74
N GLN A 131 15.53 13.61 -6.97
CA GLN A 131 16.87 13.35 -6.47
C GLN A 131 17.36 11.99 -6.99
N PRO A 132 17.88 11.90 -8.23
CA PRO A 132 18.17 10.62 -8.88
C PRO A 132 19.12 9.71 -8.10
N ALA A 133 20.09 10.27 -7.39
CA ALA A 133 21.01 9.50 -6.58
C ALA A 133 20.33 8.84 -5.36
N ASP A 134 19.42 9.57 -4.69
CA ASP A 134 18.67 9.02 -3.56
C ASP A 134 17.64 7.99 -4.03
N TRP A 135 16.94 8.27 -5.13
CA TRP A 135 16.05 7.29 -5.76
C TRP A 135 16.76 5.99 -6.11
N ALA A 136 17.90 6.09 -6.81
CA ALA A 136 18.69 4.93 -7.21
C ALA A 136 19.20 4.14 -5.99
N ARG A 137 19.69 4.83 -4.95
CA ARG A 137 20.11 4.19 -3.70
C ARG A 137 18.98 3.40 -3.05
N LYS A 138 17.79 4.00 -2.94
CA LYS A 138 16.62 3.32 -2.36
C LYS A 138 16.18 2.13 -3.23
N ALA A 139 16.14 2.27 -4.56
CA ALA A 139 15.82 1.21 -5.50
C ALA A 139 16.79 0.01 -5.36
N ILE A 140 18.09 0.28 -5.29
CA ILE A 140 19.13 -0.75 -5.10
C ILE A 140 18.94 -1.47 -3.76
N LEU A 141 18.69 -0.74 -2.66
CA LEU A 141 18.45 -1.34 -1.35
C LEU A 141 17.19 -2.23 -1.37
N ASN A 142 16.09 -1.76 -1.97
CA ASN A 142 14.89 -2.58 -2.11
C ASN A 142 15.20 -3.88 -2.87
N THR A 143 15.81 -3.77 -4.05
CA THR A 143 16.15 -4.95 -4.87
C THR A 143 17.05 -5.92 -4.10
N ALA A 144 18.09 -5.43 -3.43
CA ALA A 144 19.03 -6.27 -2.70
C ALA A 144 18.38 -7.07 -1.55
N HIS A 145 17.38 -6.49 -0.88
CA HIS A 145 16.72 -7.15 0.24
C HIS A 145 15.57 -8.08 -0.19
N MET A 146 15.15 -8.05 -1.45
CA MET A 146 14.10 -8.95 -1.95
C MET A 146 14.50 -10.43 -1.98
N GLY A 147 15.79 -10.76 -1.87
CA GLY A 147 16.25 -12.13 -1.67
C GLY A 147 15.65 -12.80 -0.41
N TRP A 148 15.21 -12.03 0.57
CA TRP A 148 14.46 -12.53 1.73
C TRP A 148 13.19 -13.29 1.32
N PHE A 149 12.52 -12.89 0.27
CA PHE A 149 11.28 -13.50 -0.23
C PHE A 149 11.52 -14.62 -1.25
N SER A 150 12.74 -15.17 -1.31
CA SER A 150 13.05 -16.30 -2.16
C SER A 150 12.30 -17.55 -1.72
N SER A 151 11.63 -18.22 -2.68
CA SER A 151 10.99 -19.51 -2.43
C SER A 151 11.98 -20.58 -1.98
N ASP A 152 13.21 -20.57 -2.51
CA ASP A 152 14.25 -21.50 -2.12
C ASP A 152 14.62 -21.34 -0.64
N ARG A 153 14.71 -20.10 -0.15
CA ARG A 153 14.93 -19.85 1.27
C ARG A 153 13.78 -20.41 2.11
N THR A 154 12.55 -20.07 1.73
CA THR A 154 11.35 -20.51 2.46
C THR A 154 11.27 -22.03 2.54
N ILE A 155 11.50 -22.73 1.43
CA ILE A 155 11.47 -24.20 1.42
C ILE A 155 12.61 -24.81 2.24
N ARG A 156 13.81 -24.22 2.24
CA ARG A 156 14.90 -24.67 3.11
C ARG A 156 14.57 -24.49 4.60
N GLU A 157 13.98 -23.37 4.97
CA GLU A 157 13.52 -23.15 6.34
C GLU A 157 12.42 -24.14 6.74
N TYR A 158 11.44 -24.40 5.88
CA TYR A 158 10.42 -25.41 6.13
C TYR A 158 11.04 -26.82 6.29
N ALA A 159 12.00 -27.18 5.44
CA ALA A 159 12.70 -28.44 5.55
C ALA A 159 13.44 -28.57 6.90
N ALA A 160 14.13 -27.51 7.31
CA ALA A 160 14.90 -27.51 8.55
C ALA A 160 14.01 -27.40 9.81
N ASP A 161 13.06 -26.46 9.82
CA ASP A 161 12.38 -26.05 11.04
C ASP A 161 11.07 -26.81 11.28
N ILE A 162 10.38 -27.19 10.20
CA ILE A 162 9.08 -27.85 10.28
C ILE A 162 9.19 -29.33 9.97
N TRP A 163 9.70 -29.68 8.79
CA TRP A 163 9.71 -31.06 8.33
C TRP A 163 10.87 -31.88 8.89
N LYS A 164 11.94 -31.23 9.36
CA LYS A 164 13.15 -31.87 9.88
C LYS A 164 13.79 -32.86 8.89
N VAL A 165 13.76 -32.50 7.61
CA VAL A 165 14.33 -33.33 6.53
C VAL A 165 15.57 -32.65 5.95
N PRO A 166 16.59 -33.44 5.54
CA PRO A 166 17.79 -32.91 4.91
C PRO A 166 17.47 -32.37 3.51
N THR A 167 17.96 -31.18 3.18
CA THR A 167 17.93 -30.64 1.82
C THR A 167 19.06 -31.22 1.00
N ARG A 168 18.78 -31.66 -0.22
CA ARG A 168 19.79 -32.09 -1.17
C ARG A 168 20.00 -31.00 -2.22
N PRO A 169 21.27 -30.57 -2.48
CA PRO A 169 21.53 -29.67 -3.60
C PRO A 169 21.17 -30.40 -4.91
N ILE A 170 20.55 -29.68 -5.81
CA ILE A 170 20.33 -30.13 -7.19
C ILE A 170 21.66 -29.86 -7.91
N ASN A 171 22.33 -30.94 -8.33
CA ASN A 171 23.56 -30.87 -9.15
C ASN A 171 23.23 -30.55 -10.60
#